data_dbe3b3d2260d54748fdba92083327faa
#
_entry.id   dbe3b3d2260d54748fdba92083327faa
#
_cell.length_a   1.000
_cell.length_b   1.000
_cell.length_c   1.000
_cell.angle_alpha   90.00
_cell.angle_beta   90.00
_cell.angle_gamma   90.00
#
_symmetry.space_group_name_H-M   'P 1'
#
loop_
_entity.id
_entity.type
_entity.pdbx_description
1 polymer ?
#
loop_
_entity_poly.entity_id
_entity_poly.type
_entity_poly.pdbx_seq_one_letter_code
_entity_poly.pdbx_strand_id
1 'polypeptide(L)'
;RDSTAIEARESITPKDKAKVVPAKGKNKPGRPKKGDVRPAPEPSPLERQRGQTLEQMLFELDTACATGTKKNAQGYKISWKGYKLHPDTACCGVPNSAVLTGANVHDSRVALPLTRISAQRVDACYELMDAAYCSTVIREEIEVAGRVPLIDHNPRKGDKREFAPHEAQRYKTRSGAERCNARLKDEFGARHVQVRGHAKVMCHLMLGVVALCADQFTRLLV
;
A
#
# COMPACT_ATOMS: atom_id res chain seq x y z
N ARG A 1 0.77 -0.01 9.04
CA ARG A 1 1.26 -0.04 7.64
C ARG A 1 1.48 1.35 7.09
N ASP A 2 2.47 1.48 6.26
CA ASP A 2 2.80 2.71 5.55
C ASP A 2 3.50 2.34 4.24
N SER A 3 3.61 3.28 3.30
CA SER A 3 4.32 3.08 2.04
C SER A 3 5.47 4.06 1.89
N THR A 4 6.53 3.64 1.21
CA THR A 4 7.68 4.51 0.99
C THR A 4 8.10 4.57 -0.49
N ALA A 5 8.44 5.77 -0.95
CA ALA A 5 8.93 6.01 -2.31
C ALA A 5 10.33 5.42 -2.49
N ILE A 6 10.53 4.70 -3.57
CA ILE A 6 11.82 4.13 -4.00
C ILE A 6 12.15 4.73 -5.36
N GLU A 7 13.18 5.58 -5.40
CA GLU A 7 13.65 6.16 -6.65
C GLU A 7 14.44 5.13 -7.46
N ALA A 8 14.14 5.01 -8.75
CA ALA A 8 14.80 4.09 -9.65
C ALA A 8 15.65 4.81 -10.70
N ARG A 9 16.76 4.18 -11.09
CA ARG A 9 17.66 4.65 -12.15
C ARG A 9 17.25 4.14 -13.54
N GLU A 10 15.97 4.02 -13.78
CA GLU A 10 15.45 3.52 -15.04
C GLU A 10 14.39 4.46 -15.64
N SER A 11 14.19 4.35 -16.93
CA SER A 11 13.14 5.08 -17.62
C SER A 11 11.78 4.52 -17.25
N ILE A 12 10.77 5.39 -17.27
CA ILE A 12 9.38 4.95 -17.11
C ILE A 12 9.03 4.02 -18.25
N THR A 13 8.54 2.83 -17.93
CA THR A 13 8.06 1.89 -18.94
C THR A 13 6.84 2.49 -19.63
N PRO A 14 6.87 2.71 -20.96
CA PRO A 14 5.69 3.18 -21.67
C PRO A 14 4.56 2.17 -21.46
N LYS A 15 3.37 2.65 -21.18
CA LYS A 15 2.19 1.76 -21.18
C LYS A 15 1.96 1.29 -22.60
N ASP A 16 2.02 0.00 -22.83
CA ASP A 16 1.64 -0.58 -24.11
C ASP A 16 0.21 -0.16 -24.44
N LYS A 17 0.06 0.67 -25.46
CA LYS A 17 -1.25 1.14 -25.92
C LYS A 17 -2.17 -0.03 -26.34
N ALA A 18 -1.59 -1.18 -26.68
CA ALA A 18 -2.31 -2.41 -27.06
C ALA A 18 -3.01 -3.11 -25.87
N LYS A 19 -2.59 -2.87 -24.61
CA LYS A 19 -3.25 -3.42 -23.41
C LYS A 19 -4.33 -2.52 -22.84
N VAL A 20 -4.59 -1.38 -23.43
CA VAL A 20 -5.78 -0.60 -23.12
C VAL A 20 -6.94 -1.33 -23.78
N VAL A 21 -7.52 -2.29 -23.07
CA VAL A 21 -8.87 -2.78 -23.37
C VAL A 21 -9.72 -1.53 -23.56
N PRO A 22 -10.34 -1.33 -24.75
CA PRO A 22 -11.15 -0.14 -24.99
C PRO A 22 -12.17 -0.07 -23.87
N ALA A 23 -12.12 1.01 -23.08
CA ALA A 23 -13.04 1.22 -21.98
C ALA A 23 -14.44 1.13 -22.57
N LYS A 24 -15.15 0.03 -22.29
CA LYS A 24 -16.56 -0.13 -22.62
C LYS A 24 -17.23 1.18 -22.22
N GLY A 25 -17.87 1.83 -23.19
CA GLY A 25 -18.36 3.18 -23.21
C GLY A 25 -18.50 3.85 -21.84
N LYS A 26 -17.64 4.82 -21.57
CA LYS A 26 -17.79 5.66 -20.37
C LYS A 26 -19.18 6.24 -20.40
N ASN A 27 -19.97 5.96 -19.38
CA ASN A 27 -21.27 6.59 -19.20
C ASN A 27 -21.10 8.10 -19.40
N LYS A 28 -21.83 8.70 -20.34
CA LYS A 28 -21.77 10.14 -20.58
C LYS A 28 -22.08 10.86 -19.26
N PRO A 29 -21.32 11.89 -18.86
CA PRO A 29 -21.65 12.66 -17.68
C PRO A 29 -23.03 13.29 -17.86
N GLY A 30 -23.84 13.30 -16.77
CA GLY A 30 -25.18 13.86 -16.78
C GLY A 30 -26.26 12.84 -16.40
N ARG A 31 -27.50 13.31 -16.21
CA ARG A 31 -28.66 12.46 -15.94
C ARG A 31 -29.01 11.63 -17.17
N PRO A 32 -29.23 10.30 -17.06
CA PRO A 32 -29.67 9.48 -18.19
C PRO A 32 -31.02 10.00 -18.73
N LYS A 33 -31.23 9.84 -20.03
CA LYS A 33 -32.54 10.12 -20.62
C LYS A 33 -33.56 9.14 -20.06
N LYS A 34 -34.83 9.56 -20.02
CA LYS A 34 -35.94 8.71 -19.56
C LYS A 34 -35.99 7.46 -20.44
N GLY A 35 -35.76 6.28 -19.85
CA GLY A 35 -35.70 4.98 -20.56
C GLY A 35 -34.28 4.43 -20.77
N ASP A 36 -33.21 5.20 -20.58
CA ASP A 36 -31.82 4.69 -20.65
C ASP A 36 -31.47 3.92 -19.37
N VAL A 37 -31.30 2.62 -19.47
CA VAL A 37 -30.76 1.78 -18.39
C VAL A 37 -29.25 1.84 -18.45
N ARG A 38 -28.62 2.44 -17.45
CA ARG A 38 -27.16 2.39 -17.33
C ARG A 38 -26.72 0.99 -16.89
N PRO A 39 -25.72 0.40 -17.54
CA PRO A 39 -25.13 -0.82 -17.03
C PRO A 39 -24.61 -0.61 -15.62
N ALA A 40 -24.75 -1.61 -14.77
CA ALA A 40 -24.21 -1.56 -13.42
C ALA A 40 -22.71 -1.23 -13.48
N PRO A 41 -22.17 -0.38 -12.58
CA PRO A 41 -20.75 -0.07 -12.54
C PRO A 41 -19.98 -1.36 -12.29
N GLU A 42 -18.85 -1.53 -12.99
CA GLU A 42 -17.93 -2.65 -12.70
C GLU A 42 -17.43 -2.56 -11.25
N PRO A 43 -17.29 -3.70 -10.56
CA PRO A 43 -16.77 -3.71 -9.20
C PRO A 43 -15.40 -3.05 -9.14
N SER A 44 -15.16 -2.27 -8.10
CA SER A 44 -13.89 -1.62 -7.87
C SER A 44 -12.76 -2.66 -7.77
N PRO A 45 -11.49 -2.29 -8.00
CA PRO A 45 -10.38 -3.22 -7.85
C PRO A 45 -10.31 -3.86 -6.45
N LEU A 46 -10.69 -3.16 -5.39
CA LEU A 46 -10.76 -3.69 -4.04
C LEU A 46 -11.89 -4.72 -3.88
N GLU A 47 -13.07 -4.47 -4.45
CA GLU A 47 -14.17 -5.42 -4.42
C GLU A 47 -13.83 -6.70 -5.18
N ARG A 48 -13.12 -6.60 -6.31
CA ARG A 48 -12.63 -7.77 -7.05
C ARG A 48 -11.65 -8.60 -6.23
N GLN A 49 -10.75 -7.94 -5.48
CA GLN A 49 -9.78 -8.61 -4.63
C GLN A 49 -10.41 -9.50 -3.56
N ARG A 50 -11.63 -9.22 -3.09
CA ARG A 50 -12.32 -10.08 -2.10
C ARG A 50 -12.45 -11.53 -2.57
N GLY A 51 -12.77 -11.74 -3.85
CA GLY A 51 -12.95 -13.06 -4.44
C GLY A 51 -11.69 -13.68 -5.05
N GLN A 52 -10.55 -13.01 -4.98
CA GLN A 52 -9.29 -13.46 -5.60
C GLN A 52 -8.40 -14.21 -4.62
N THR A 53 -7.55 -15.12 -5.15
CA THR A 53 -6.45 -15.69 -4.41
C THR A 53 -5.33 -14.66 -4.20
N LEU A 54 -4.43 -14.91 -3.24
CA LEU A 54 -3.28 -14.02 -3.01
C LEU A 54 -2.42 -13.84 -4.28
N GLU A 55 -2.20 -14.93 -5.02
CA GLU A 55 -1.43 -14.90 -6.26
C GLU A 55 -2.08 -14.03 -7.32
N GLN A 56 -3.41 -14.14 -7.48
CA GLN A 56 -4.17 -13.30 -8.41
C GLN A 56 -4.09 -11.83 -8.04
N MET A 57 -4.24 -11.50 -6.75
CA MET A 57 -4.12 -10.12 -6.27
C MET A 57 -2.73 -9.54 -6.57
N LEU A 58 -1.66 -10.30 -6.30
CA LEU A 58 -0.29 -9.86 -6.55
C LEU A 58 -0.01 -9.71 -8.04
N PHE A 59 -0.54 -10.62 -8.87
CA PHE A 59 -0.39 -10.56 -10.33
C PHE A 59 -1.05 -9.32 -10.95
N GLU A 60 -2.18 -8.87 -10.41
CA GLU A 60 -2.89 -7.67 -10.88
C GLU A 60 -2.24 -6.34 -10.46
N LEU A 61 -1.27 -6.37 -9.56
CA LEU A 61 -0.56 -5.15 -9.17
C LEU A 61 0.40 -4.71 -10.30
N ASP A 62 0.35 -3.42 -10.62
CA ASP A 62 1.29 -2.84 -11.59
C ASP A 62 2.69 -2.80 -10.96
N THR A 63 3.62 -3.52 -11.60
CA THR A 63 5.02 -3.61 -11.18
C THR A 63 5.96 -2.83 -12.11
N ALA A 64 5.42 -2.09 -13.08
CA ALA A 64 6.23 -1.27 -13.98
C ALA A 64 6.78 -0.03 -13.26
N CYS A 65 8.00 0.37 -13.64
CA CYS A 65 8.55 1.66 -13.20
C CYS A 65 7.63 2.81 -13.66
N ALA A 66 7.19 3.64 -12.73
CA ALA A 66 6.21 4.68 -12.99
C ALA A 66 6.52 5.98 -12.24
N THR A 67 5.77 7.05 -12.53
CA THR A 67 5.82 8.29 -11.74
C THR A 67 4.85 8.20 -10.58
N GLY A 68 5.36 8.34 -9.36
CA GLY A 68 4.60 8.55 -8.15
C GLY A 68 4.53 10.04 -7.79
N THR A 69 3.49 10.43 -7.07
CA THR A 69 3.33 11.79 -6.56
C THR A 69 2.76 11.77 -5.15
N LYS A 70 3.28 12.63 -4.28
CA LYS A 70 2.74 12.87 -2.95
C LYS A 70 2.80 14.36 -2.61
N LYS A 71 2.03 14.80 -1.63
CA LYS A 71 2.17 16.13 -1.03
C LYS A 71 3.14 16.03 0.15
N ASN A 72 4.03 17.01 0.27
CA ASN A 72 4.88 17.16 1.45
C ASN A 72 4.09 17.81 2.61
N ALA A 73 4.73 17.98 3.77
CA ALA A 73 4.12 18.60 4.95
C ALA A 73 3.66 20.06 4.70
N GLN A 74 4.31 20.77 3.77
CA GLN A 74 3.93 22.13 3.37
C GLN A 74 2.83 22.17 2.29
N GLY A 75 2.33 21.01 1.83
CA GLY A 75 1.29 20.90 0.80
C GLY A 75 1.81 20.91 -0.65
N TYR A 76 3.12 21.07 -0.88
CA TYR A 76 3.70 21.02 -2.23
C TYR A 76 3.72 19.62 -2.80
N LYS A 77 3.45 19.51 -4.08
CA LYS A 77 3.49 18.25 -4.82
C LYS A 77 4.94 17.84 -5.11
N ILE A 78 5.36 16.69 -4.60
CA ILE A 78 6.64 16.05 -4.91
C ILE A 78 6.38 14.86 -5.79
N SER A 79 7.17 14.69 -6.86
CA SER A 79 7.08 13.54 -7.78
C SER A 79 8.43 12.81 -7.81
N TRP A 80 8.37 11.48 -7.94
CA TRP A 80 9.54 10.64 -8.15
C TRP A 80 9.27 9.62 -9.26
N LYS A 81 10.33 9.10 -9.85
CA LYS A 81 10.27 8.00 -10.82
C LYS A 81 10.77 6.72 -10.14
N GLY A 82 10.02 5.64 -10.29
CA GLY A 82 10.45 4.37 -9.70
C GLY A 82 9.30 3.52 -9.20
N TYR A 83 9.44 3.11 -7.96
CA TYR A 83 8.58 2.14 -7.29
C TYR A 83 8.04 2.69 -5.98
N LYS A 84 7.18 1.91 -5.36
CA LYS A 84 6.69 2.13 -4.02
C LYS A 84 6.79 0.81 -3.24
N LEU A 85 7.51 0.82 -2.13
CA LEU A 85 7.59 -0.30 -1.20
C LEU A 85 6.51 -0.14 -0.15
N HIS A 86 5.78 -1.22 0.11
CA HIS A 86 4.71 -1.30 1.10
C HIS A 86 5.09 -2.34 2.16
N PRO A 87 5.81 -1.97 3.22
CA PRO A 87 6.10 -2.89 4.30
C PRO A 87 4.92 -2.97 5.27
N ASP A 88 4.73 -4.15 5.84
CA ASP A 88 3.93 -4.38 7.03
C ASP A 88 4.87 -4.65 8.20
N THR A 89 4.78 -3.83 9.24
CA THR A 89 5.76 -3.79 10.34
C THR A 89 5.07 -4.10 11.65
N ALA A 90 5.63 -5.01 12.43
CA ALA A 90 5.20 -5.29 13.79
C ALA A 90 5.46 -4.08 14.72
N CYS A 91 4.79 -4.05 15.87
CA CYS A 91 4.96 -2.98 16.86
C CYS A 91 6.40 -2.87 17.40
N CYS A 92 7.16 -3.98 17.38
CA CYS A 92 8.58 -4.02 17.74
C CYS A 92 9.51 -3.49 16.65
N GLY A 93 8.99 -3.03 15.50
CA GLY A 93 9.78 -2.47 14.40
C GLY A 93 10.33 -3.50 13.41
N VAL A 94 9.96 -4.78 13.54
CA VAL A 94 10.35 -5.85 12.60
C VAL A 94 9.38 -5.89 11.43
N PRO A 95 9.84 -5.80 10.17
CA PRO A 95 9.01 -6.01 8.99
C PRO A 95 8.52 -7.47 8.88
N ASN A 96 7.21 -7.67 8.86
CA ASN A 96 6.58 -8.99 8.70
C ASN A 96 6.50 -9.41 7.24
N SER A 97 6.21 -8.45 6.38
CA SER A 97 6.07 -8.64 4.94
C SER A 97 6.31 -7.34 4.18
N ALA A 98 6.55 -7.44 2.88
CA ALA A 98 6.65 -6.27 2.02
C ALA A 98 6.22 -6.61 0.60
N VAL A 99 5.62 -5.64 -0.09
CA VAL A 99 5.25 -5.71 -1.50
C VAL A 99 5.81 -4.49 -2.22
N LEU A 100 6.44 -4.70 -3.39
CA LEU A 100 6.93 -3.63 -4.25
C LEU A 100 5.98 -3.46 -5.43
N THR A 101 5.58 -2.23 -5.70
CA THR A 101 4.70 -1.88 -6.83
C THR A 101 5.29 -0.73 -7.63
N GLY A 102 4.74 -0.47 -8.81
CA GLY A 102 5.00 0.78 -9.51
C GLY A 102 4.59 1.97 -8.65
N ALA A 103 5.31 3.09 -8.79
CA ALA A 103 5.10 4.27 -7.95
C ALA A 103 3.70 4.90 -8.06
N ASN A 104 2.96 4.60 -9.13
CA ASN A 104 1.59 5.07 -9.39
C ASN A 104 0.49 4.24 -8.72
N VAL A 105 0.82 3.10 -8.11
CA VAL A 105 -0.16 2.24 -7.46
C VAL A 105 -0.65 2.89 -6.16
N HIS A 106 -1.97 2.94 -5.99
CA HIS A 106 -2.57 3.47 -4.76
C HIS A 106 -2.42 2.46 -3.61
N ASP A 107 -2.10 2.95 -2.42
CA ASP A 107 -1.77 2.12 -1.25
C ASP A 107 -2.88 1.14 -0.87
N SER A 108 -4.15 1.55 -0.99
CA SER A 108 -5.31 0.69 -0.74
C SER A 108 -5.32 -0.60 -1.56
N ARG A 109 -4.72 -0.60 -2.78
CA ARG A 109 -4.63 -1.78 -3.64
C ARG A 109 -3.75 -2.88 -3.07
N VAL A 110 -2.85 -2.54 -2.16
CA VAL A 110 -1.89 -3.45 -1.55
C VAL A 110 -2.34 -3.90 -0.15
N ALA A 111 -3.42 -3.33 0.38
CA ALA A 111 -3.91 -3.62 1.73
C ALA A 111 -4.22 -5.11 1.91
N LEU A 112 -5.10 -5.67 1.08
CA LEU A 112 -5.56 -7.06 1.19
C LEU A 112 -4.43 -8.07 0.94
N PRO A 113 -3.63 -7.94 -0.14
CA PRO A 113 -2.46 -8.82 -0.31
C PRO A 113 -1.52 -8.82 0.91
N LEU A 114 -1.20 -7.65 1.45
CA LEU A 114 -0.33 -7.56 2.64
C LEU A 114 -0.97 -8.20 3.87
N THR A 115 -2.27 -7.98 4.12
CA THR A 115 -2.99 -8.65 5.21
C THR A 115 -2.85 -10.17 5.11
N ARG A 116 -3.05 -10.73 3.91
CA ARG A 116 -2.96 -12.18 3.68
C ARG A 116 -1.53 -12.72 3.81
N ILE A 117 -0.52 -11.98 3.32
CA ILE A 117 0.89 -12.39 3.47
C ILE A 117 1.29 -12.35 4.95
N SER A 118 0.94 -11.28 5.66
CA SER A 118 1.29 -11.15 7.08
C SER A 118 0.57 -12.18 7.96
N ALA A 119 -0.68 -12.54 7.62
CA ALA A 119 -1.44 -13.56 8.32
C ALA A 119 -0.83 -14.96 8.26
N GLN A 120 -0.03 -15.25 7.22
CA GLN A 120 0.71 -16.50 7.11
C GLN A 120 1.95 -16.57 8.02
N ARG A 121 2.34 -15.47 8.64
CA ARG A 121 3.61 -15.33 9.38
C ARG A 121 3.42 -14.99 10.84
N VAL A 122 2.45 -14.14 11.13
CA VAL A 122 2.22 -13.60 12.48
C VAL A 122 0.72 -13.50 12.77
N ASP A 123 0.36 -13.83 14.00
CA ASP A 123 -0.95 -13.50 14.56
C ASP A 123 -0.93 -12.08 15.10
N ALA A 124 -1.87 -11.26 14.64
CA ALA A 124 -1.99 -9.87 15.05
C ALA A 124 -3.42 -9.56 15.48
N CYS A 125 -3.59 -8.88 16.62
CA CYS A 125 -4.92 -8.45 17.07
C CYS A 125 -5.38 -7.19 16.33
N TYR A 126 -4.46 -6.34 15.88
CA TYR A 126 -4.76 -5.04 15.28
C TYR A 126 -4.02 -4.84 13.98
N GLU A 127 -4.66 -4.15 13.03
CA GLU A 127 -4.03 -3.63 11.83
C GLU A 127 -4.15 -2.11 11.78
N LEU A 128 -3.01 -1.41 11.88
CA LEU A 128 -2.94 0.05 11.91
C LEU A 128 -2.54 0.57 10.54
N MET A 129 -3.36 1.45 9.98
CA MET A 129 -3.15 2.01 8.63
C MET A 129 -3.46 3.50 8.60
N ASP A 130 -2.86 4.22 7.66
CA ASP A 130 -3.16 5.63 7.44
C ASP A 130 -4.48 5.85 6.67
N ALA A 131 -4.85 7.11 6.48
CA ALA A 131 -6.07 7.50 5.80
C ALA A 131 -6.13 7.10 4.30
N ALA A 132 -5.01 6.75 3.67
CA ALA A 132 -4.98 6.25 2.30
C ALA A 132 -5.63 4.86 2.16
N TYR A 133 -5.68 4.10 3.26
CA TYR A 133 -6.32 2.79 3.34
C TYR A 133 -7.79 2.86 3.79
N CYS A 134 -8.36 4.05 3.97
CA CYS A 134 -9.73 4.21 4.46
C CYS A 134 -10.75 3.72 3.41
N SER A 135 -11.22 2.49 3.61
CA SER A 135 -12.22 1.81 2.78
C SER A 135 -13.02 0.83 3.62
N THR A 136 -14.33 0.77 3.36
CA THR A 136 -15.23 -0.21 4.00
C THR A 136 -14.77 -1.64 3.70
N VAL A 137 -14.43 -1.92 2.44
CA VAL A 137 -13.96 -3.25 2.01
C VAL A 137 -12.72 -3.70 2.80
N ILE A 138 -11.75 -2.80 3.01
CA ILE A 138 -10.54 -3.14 3.78
C ILE A 138 -10.88 -3.43 5.24
N ARG A 139 -11.76 -2.64 5.85
CA ARG A 139 -12.18 -2.86 7.25
C ARG A 139 -12.86 -4.21 7.41
N GLU A 140 -13.85 -4.49 6.59
CA GLU A 140 -14.60 -5.76 6.61
C GLU A 140 -13.68 -6.98 6.43
N GLU A 141 -12.72 -6.93 5.51
CA GLU A 141 -11.80 -8.05 5.29
C GLU A 141 -10.84 -8.27 6.48
N ILE A 142 -10.42 -7.20 7.16
CA ILE A 142 -9.62 -7.31 8.38
C ILE A 142 -10.45 -7.88 9.53
N GLU A 143 -11.71 -7.47 9.67
CA GLU A 143 -12.65 -7.98 10.69
C GLU A 143 -12.98 -9.45 10.44
N VAL A 144 -13.21 -9.86 9.18
CA VAL A 144 -13.41 -11.27 8.80
C VAL A 144 -12.18 -12.12 9.15
N ALA A 145 -10.98 -11.55 9.06
CA ALA A 145 -9.75 -12.20 9.49
C ALA A 145 -9.56 -12.24 11.03
N GLY A 146 -10.57 -11.81 11.81
CA GLY A 146 -10.53 -11.81 13.29
C GLY A 146 -9.67 -10.72 13.90
N ARG A 147 -9.37 -9.64 13.15
CA ARG A 147 -8.49 -8.55 13.57
C ARG A 147 -9.25 -7.24 13.68
N VAL A 148 -8.74 -6.29 14.46
CA VAL A 148 -9.33 -4.97 14.64
C VAL A 148 -8.67 -3.96 13.71
N PRO A 149 -9.40 -3.37 12.73
CA PRO A 149 -8.85 -2.35 11.83
C PRO A 149 -8.82 -0.97 12.50
N LEU A 150 -7.65 -0.46 12.80
CA LEU A 150 -7.43 0.92 13.22
C LEU A 150 -6.91 1.75 12.04
N ILE A 151 -7.82 2.21 11.21
CA ILE A 151 -7.53 2.96 9.98
C ILE A 151 -7.98 4.41 10.18
N ASP A 152 -7.07 5.36 9.99
CA ASP A 152 -7.40 6.79 10.10
C ASP A 152 -8.52 7.15 9.11
N HIS A 153 -9.44 7.98 9.57
CA HIS A 153 -10.60 8.34 8.76
C HIS A 153 -10.23 9.42 7.75
N ASN A 154 -10.52 9.15 6.48
CA ASN A 154 -10.37 10.13 5.40
C ASN A 154 -11.74 10.75 5.10
N PRO A 155 -12.04 11.96 5.58
CA PRO A 155 -13.30 12.63 5.30
C PRO A 155 -13.26 13.18 3.87
N ARG A 156 -13.76 12.39 2.92
CA ARG A 156 -13.95 12.91 1.54
C ARG A 156 -15.03 13.99 1.50
N LYS A 157 -16.01 13.89 2.40
CA LYS A 157 -17.08 14.86 2.66
C LYS A 157 -17.50 14.72 4.12
N GLY A 158 -17.72 15.82 4.81
CA GLY A 158 -18.16 15.83 6.21
C GLY A 158 -17.02 15.84 7.22
N ASP A 159 -17.34 15.56 8.47
CA ASP A 159 -16.43 15.65 9.60
C ASP A 159 -15.53 14.42 9.71
N LYS A 160 -14.32 14.63 10.20
CA LYS A 160 -13.38 13.55 10.50
C LYS A 160 -13.90 12.76 11.71
N ARG A 161 -13.99 11.43 11.58
CA ARG A 161 -14.21 10.55 12.74
C ARG A 161 -12.92 10.43 13.52
N GLU A 162 -12.99 10.73 14.80
CA GLU A 162 -11.88 10.54 15.72
C GLU A 162 -11.91 9.13 16.31
N PHE A 163 -10.75 8.63 16.67
CA PHE A 163 -10.62 7.39 17.42
C PHE A 163 -11.10 7.56 18.85
N ALA A 164 -11.67 6.52 19.44
CA ALA A 164 -11.87 6.47 20.88
C ALA A 164 -10.52 6.57 21.61
N PRO A 165 -10.45 7.07 22.85
CA PRO A 165 -9.18 7.34 23.55
C PRO A 165 -8.21 6.14 23.58
N HIS A 166 -8.72 4.93 23.80
CA HIS A 166 -7.93 3.70 23.82
C HIS A 166 -7.43 3.31 22.42
N GLU A 167 -8.23 3.53 21.37
CA GLU A 167 -7.83 3.32 19.97
C GLU A 167 -6.76 4.33 19.55
N ALA A 168 -6.95 5.62 19.92
CA ALA A 168 -5.98 6.67 19.64
C ALA A 168 -4.62 6.36 20.30
N GLN A 169 -4.62 5.84 21.52
CA GLN A 169 -3.40 5.41 22.22
C GLN A 169 -2.72 4.27 21.45
N ARG A 170 -3.48 3.26 21.01
CA ARG A 170 -2.97 2.14 20.20
C ARG A 170 -2.46 2.62 18.85
N TYR A 171 -3.18 3.53 18.19
CA TYR A 171 -2.83 4.04 16.86
C TYR A 171 -1.47 4.76 16.82
N LYS A 172 -1.02 5.37 17.93
CA LYS A 172 0.30 6.01 18.05
C LYS A 172 1.45 5.06 17.71
N THR A 173 1.30 3.76 17.95
CA THR A 173 2.33 2.77 17.62
C THR A 173 2.58 2.62 16.11
N ARG A 174 1.69 3.15 15.23
CA ARG A 174 1.88 3.21 13.78
C ARG A 174 3.17 3.92 13.38
N SER A 175 3.66 4.86 14.19
CA SER A 175 4.95 5.52 13.97
C SER A 175 6.13 4.54 13.83
N GLY A 176 5.97 3.28 14.30
CA GLY A 176 6.92 2.20 14.08
C GLY A 176 7.14 1.88 12.60
N ALA A 177 6.08 1.94 11.78
CA ALA A 177 6.19 1.73 10.34
C ALA A 177 6.98 2.86 9.65
N GLU A 178 6.76 4.10 10.08
CA GLU A 178 7.51 5.26 9.56
C GLU A 178 9.00 5.16 9.92
N ARG A 179 9.32 4.78 11.17
CA ARG A 179 10.70 4.54 11.60
C ARG A 179 11.35 3.40 10.82
N CYS A 180 10.63 2.30 10.60
CA CYS A 180 11.10 1.19 9.77
C CYS A 180 11.45 1.66 8.35
N ASN A 181 10.57 2.44 7.71
CA ASN A 181 10.79 3.03 6.40
C ASN A 181 12.01 3.97 6.37
N ALA A 182 12.19 4.80 7.39
CA ALA A 182 13.33 5.69 7.52
C ALA A 182 14.63 4.90 7.65
N ARG A 183 14.69 3.94 8.56
CA ARG A 183 15.86 3.08 8.76
C ARG A 183 16.23 2.29 7.50
N LEU A 184 15.24 1.71 6.82
CA LEU A 184 15.46 0.98 5.58
C LEU A 184 16.15 1.87 4.52
N LYS A 185 15.77 3.15 4.45
CA LYS A 185 16.38 4.11 3.54
C LYS A 185 17.75 4.58 3.98
N ASP A 186 17.90 4.89 5.24
CA ASP A 186 19.08 5.60 5.75
C ASP A 186 20.23 4.65 6.10
N GLU A 187 19.90 3.43 6.59
CA GLU A 187 20.86 2.47 7.10
C GLU A 187 21.01 1.24 6.18
N PHE A 188 19.93 0.83 5.47
CA PHE A 188 19.87 -0.45 4.77
C PHE A 188 19.68 -0.32 3.24
N GLY A 189 20.14 0.78 2.65
CA GLY A 189 20.36 0.92 1.21
C GLY A 189 19.14 1.22 0.34
N ALA A 190 17.92 1.41 0.90
CA ALA A 190 16.73 1.66 0.09
C ALA A 190 16.65 3.10 -0.47
N ARG A 191 17.53 4.03 -0.03
CA ARG A 191 17.58 5.40 -0.54
C ARG A 191 18.23 5.48 -1.92
N HIS A 192 19.24 4.67 -2.17
CA HIS A 192 20.08 4.72 -3.38
C HIS A 192 20.12 3.36 -4.08
N VAL A 193 19.01 2.99 -4.71
CA VAL A 193 18.92 1.73 -5.46
C VAL A 193 19.73 1.82 -6.75
N GLN A 194 20.73 0.95 -6.91
CA GLN A 194 21.66 0.94 -8.05
C GLN A 194 21.21 -0.02 -9.17
N VAL A 195 20.32 -0.95 -8.88
CA VAL A 195 19.83 -1.97 -9.80
C VAL A 195 18.60 -1.49 -10.57
N ARG A 196 18.30 -2.10 -11.72
CA ARG A 196 17.17 -1.78 -12.58
C ARG A 196 16.24 -2.99 -12.75
N GLY A 197 14.96 -2.70 -12.92
CA GLY A 197 13.90 -3.70 -13.08
C GLY A 197 13.34 -4.19 -11.76
N HIS A 198 12.02 -4.36 -11.72
CA HIS A 198 11.24 -4.67 -10.52
C HIS A 198 11.85 -5.82 -9.70
N ALA A 199 12.17 -6.97 -10.33
CA ALA A 199 12.70 -8.12 -9.62
C ALA A 199 14.04 -7.85 -8.92
N LYS A 200 14.96 -7.14 -9.59
CA LYS A 200 16.28 -6.79 -9.00
C LYS A 200 16.12 -5.75 -7.91
N VAL A 201 15.24 -4.75 -8.09
CA VAL A 201 14.94 -3.74 -7.07
C VAL A 201 14.31 -4.42 -5.85
N MET A 202 13.36 -5.35 -6.06
CA MET A 202 12.76 -6.11 -4.97
C MET A 202 13.80 -6.94 -4.21
N CYS A 203 14.68 -7.64 -4.92
CA CYS A 203 15.77 -8.41 -4.31
C CYS A 203 16.68 -7.53 -3.45
N HIS A 204 17.13 -6.38 -3.99
CA HIS A 204 17.95 -5.41 -3.26
C HIS A 204 17.26 -4.93 -1.98
N LEU A 205 15.99 -4.56 -2.07
CA LEU A 205 15.22 -4.08 -0.90
C LEU A 205 15.00 -5.21 0.12
N MET A 206 14.79 -6.44 -0.32
CA MET A 206 14.62 -7.57 0.60
C MET A 206 15.90 -7.91 1.35
N LEU A 207 17.08 -7.77 0.74
CA LEU A 207 18.36 -7.86 1.46
C LEU A 207 18.46 -6.79 2.55
N GLY A 208 18.05 -5.55 2.25
CA GLY A 208 17.97 -4.48 3.25
C GLY A 208 16.97 -4.79 4.38
N VAL A 209 15.82 -5.38 4.04
CA VAL A 209 14.82 -5.81 5.04
C VAL A 209 15.38 -6.92 5.94
N VAL A 210 16.09 -7.90 5.39
CA VAL A 210 16.75 -8.97 6.18
C VAL A 210 17.79 -8.38 7.13
N ALA A 211 18.63 -7.46 6.65
CA ALA A 211 19.63 -6.79 7.48
C ALA A 211 18.97 -5.96 8.61
N LEU A 212 17.90 -5.22 8.30
CA LEU A 212 17.12 -4.48 9.28
C LEU A 212 16.50 -5.41 10.32
N CYS A 213 15.94 -6.56 9.92
CA CYS A 213 15.40 -7.55 10.84
C CYS A 213 16.48 -8.09 11.78
N ALA A 214 17.67 -8.44 11.25
CA ALA A 214 18.78 -8.93 12.06
C ALA A 214 19.23 -7.88 13.10
N ASP A 215 19.41 -6.63 12.70
CA ASP A 215 19.75 -5.54 13.61
C ASP A 215 18.65 -5.32 14.66
N GLN A 216 17.38 -5.33 14.25
CA GLN A 216 16.25 -5.13 15.17
C GLN A 216 16.14 -6.27 16.19
N PHE A 217 16.34 -7.52 15.77
CA PHE A 217 16.38 -8.65 16.71
C PHE A 217 17.53 -8.54 17.70
N THR A 218 18.71 -8.15 17.25
CA THR A 218 19.85 -7.91 18.16
C THR A 218 19.49 -6.87 19.22
N ARG A 219 18.82 -5.77 18.85
CA ARG A 219 18.38 -4.72 19.79
C ARG A 219 17.28 -5.18 20.74
N LEU A 220 16.49 -6.18 20.39
CA LEU A 220 15.44 -6.72 21.26
C LEU A 220 15.96 -7.76 22.24
N LEU A 221 17.15 -8.34 22.01
CA LEU A 221 17.78 -9.33 22.85
C LEU A 221 18.75 -8.74 23.90
N VAL A 222 19.10 -7.45 23.76
CA VAL A 222 19.93 -6.67 24.70
C VAL A 222 19.04 -5.80 25.58
#